data_d6cbae849263a25e0cde1bf9dc9befd0
#
_entry.id   d6cbae849263a25e0cde1bf9dc9befd0
#
_cell.length_a   1.000
_cell.length_b   1.000
_cell.length_c   1.000
_cell.angle_alpha   90.00
_cell.angle_beta   90.00
_cell.angle_gamma   90.00
#
_symmetry.space_group_name_H-M   'P 1'
#
loop_
_entity.id
_entity.type
_entity.pdbx_description
1 polymer ?
#
loop_
_entity_poly.entity_id
_entity_poly.type
_entity_poly.pdbx_seq_one_letter_code
_entity_poly.pdbx_strand_id
1 'polypeptide(L)'
;AGSGTRGAFEELLGIEDQCQYAQELNETGAVLAKVAKTSGSIGYVSLDVLDDTVSPLQLDGVEPSEKTVKDGSYTLQRPFVMATNGKISEQSKQVQAVFDFINSDAGQKIIEKVGLVTPNK
;
A
#
# COMPACT_ATOMS: atom_id res chain seq x y z
N ALA A 1 0.35 16.64 2.08
CA ALA A 1 0.86 16.74 0.72
C ALA A 1 1.94 15.68 0.49
N GLY A 2 1.98 15.03 -0.68
CA GLY A 2 3.01 14.04 -1.03
C GLY A 2 2.78 12.61 -0.49
N SER A 3 1.59 12.27 -0.05
CA SER A 3 1.25 10.91 0.36
C SER A 3 0.89 10.05 -0.84
N GLY A 4 1.70 9.01 -1.11
CA GLY A 4 1.38 8.05 -2.17
C GLY A 4 0.11 7.23 -1.87
N THR A 5 -0.22 7.01 -0.59
CA THR A 5 -1.46 6.34 -0.17
C THR A 5 -2.68 7.20 -0.50
N ARG A 6 -2.60 8.52 -0.25
CA ARG A 6 -3.67 9.46 -0.61
C ARG A 6 -3.88 9.50 -2.13
N GLY A 7 -2.81 9.71 -2.89
CA GLY A 7 -2.91 9.75 -4.34
C GLY A 7 -3.55 8.49 -4.92
N ALA A 8 -3.13 7.31 -4.44
CA ALA A 8 -3.73 6.05 -4.87
C ALA A 8 -5.22 5.92 -4.50
N PHE A 9 -5.60 6.34 -3.28
CA PHE A 9 -6.99 6.31 -2.84
C PHE A 9 -7.87 7.19 -3.72
N GLU A 10 -7.47 8.43 -3.94
CA GLU A 10 -8.22 9.40 -4.75
C GLU A 10 -8.30 8.97 -6.22
N GLU A 11 -7.18 8.51 -6.81
CA GLU A 11 -7.10 8.04 -8.20
C GLU A 11 -7.98 6.81 -8.45
N LEU A 12 -7.88 5.79 -7.58
CA LEU A 12 -8.65 4.54 -7.72
C LEU A 12 -10.17 4.76 -7.60
N LEU A 13 -10.58 5.79 -6.87
CA LEU A 13 -11.98 6.16 -6.71
C LEU A 13 -12.44 7.23 -7.72
N GLY A 14 -11.53 7.83 -8.50
CA GLY A 14 -11.84 8.90 -9.45
C GLY A 14 -12.32 10.18 -8.76
N ILE A 15 -11.76 10.52 -7.59
CA ILE A 15 -12.17 11.66 -6.76
C ILE A 15 -10.99 12.59 -6.43
N GLU A 16 -9.99 12.65 -7.31
CA GLU A 16 -8.83 13.51 -7.13
C GLU A 16 -9.27 14.96 -6.88
N ASP A 17 -8.68 15.59 -5.89
CA ASP A 17 -8.95 16.95 -5.45
C ASP A 17 -10.40 17.26 -5.03
N GLN A 18 -11.27 16.25 -4.90
CA GLN A 18 -12.66 16.42 -4.48
C GLN A 18 -12.89 16.10 -2.99
N CYS A 19 -11.93 15.49 -2.34
CA CYS A 19 -12.04 15.09 -0.95
C CYS A 19 -11.94 16.28 0.00
N GLN A 20 -12.91 16.39 0.94
CA GLN A 20 -12.85 17.33 2.05
C GLN A 20 -12.49 16.55 3.34
N TYR A 21 -11.21 16.49 3.63
CA TYR A 21 -10.71 15.77 4.81
C TYR A 21 -10.94 16.56 6.09
N ALA A 22 -11.51 15.91 7.10
CA ALA A 22 -11.64 16.49 8.44
C ALA A 22 -10.24 16.72 9.07
N GLN A 23 -9.28 15.84 8.77
CA GLN A 23 -7.87 15.98 9.18
C GLN A 23 -6.95 15.35 8.14
N GLU A 24 -5.80 15.94 7.95
CA GLU A 24 -4.69 15.41 7.18
C GLU A 24 -3.51 15.12 8.11
N LEU A 25 -3.02 13.89 8.10
CA LEU A 25 -1.93 13.42 8.96
C LEU A 25 -0.76 12.97 8.09
N ASN A 26 0.47 13.23 8.54
CA ASN A 26 1.68 13.00 7.76
C ASN A 26 2.15 11.53 7.80
N GLU A 27 1.63 10.72 8.73
CA GLU A 27 2.05 9.34 8.92
C GLU A 27 0.84 8.40 8.96
N THR A 28 0.99 7.22 8.35
CA THR A 28 -0.06 6.21 8.26
C THR A 28 -0.49 5.71 9.64
N GLY A 29 0.47 5.49 10.55
CA GLY A 29 0.17 5.10 11.93
C GLY A 29 -0.59 6.17 12.73
N ALA A 30 -0.39 7.45 12.42
CA ALA A 30 -1.15 8.54 13.04
C ALA A 30 -2.62 8.55 12.57
N VAL A 31 -2.88 8.19 11.31
CA VAL A 31 -4.25 8.01 10.80
C VAL A 31 -4.94 6.87 11.55
N LEU A 32 -4.30 5.71 11.66
CA LEU A 32 -4.83 4.55 12.39
C LEU A 32 -5.17 4.91 13.84
N ALA A 33 -4.22 5.51 14.57
CA ALA A 33 -4.41 5.92 15.96
C ALA A 33 -5.53 6.97 16.14
N LYS A 34 -5.74 7.84 15.14
CA LYS A 34 -6.82 8.82 15.17
C LYS A 34 -8.18 8.17 14.96
N VAL A 35 -8.31 7.27 14.00
CA VAL A 35 -9.55 6.53 13.77
C VAL A 35 -9.92 5.69 14.99
N ALA A 36 -8.95 4.96 15.58
CA ALA A 36 -9.17 4.15 16.78
C ALA A 36 -9.72 4.96 17.99
N LYS A 37 -9.38 6.25 18.09
CA LYS A 37 -9.78 7.14 19.19
C LYS A 37 -11.00 8.02 18.90
N THR A 38 -11.53 7.98 17.67
CA THR A 38 -12.62 8.88 17.26
C THR A 38 -13.81 8.08 16.77
N SER A 39 -14.83 7.96 17.62
CA SER A 39 -16.07 7.27 17.25
C SER A 39 -16.71 7.88 16.00
N GLY A 40 -17.17 7.03 15.07
CA GLY A 40 -17.79 7.46 13.82
C GLY A 40 -16.84 8.00 12.76
N SER A 41 -15.52 7.93 13.00
CA SER A 41 -14.54 8.32 11.98
C SER A 41 -14.21 7.19 11.03
N ILE A 42 -13.77 7.56 9.83
CA ILE A 42 -13.25 6.67 8.80
C ILE A 42 -11.90 7.21 8.33
N GLY A 43 -11.01 6.33 7.92
CA GLY A 43 -9.71 6.68 7.34
C GLY A 43 -9.23 5.61 6.37
N TYR A 44 -8.17 5.91 5.64
CA TYR A 44 -7.49 4.94 4.79
C TYR A 44 -6.01 4.86 5.15
N VAL A 45 -5.49 3.66 5.14
CA VAL A 45 -4.10 3.33 5.49
C VAL A 45 -3.60 2.22 4.58
N SER A 46 -2.29 2.02 4.52
CA SER A 46 -1.72 0.84 3.87
C SER A 46 -1.99 -0.42 4.70
N LEU A 47 -2.13 -1.57 4.06
CA LEU A 47 -2.49 -2.83 4.70
C LEU A 47 -1.47 -3.27 5.77
N ASP A 48 -0.20 -2.98 5.56
CA ASP A 48 0.93 -3.31 6.45
C ASP A 48 0.88 -2.65 7.84
N VAL A 49 0.13 -1.56 7.98
CA VAL A 49 -0.04 -0.86 9.29
C VAL A 49 -1.37 -1.17 9.96
N LEU A 50 -2.24 -1.95 9.33
CA LEU A 50 -3.54 -2.30 9.90
C LEU A 50 -3.36 -3.23 11.11
N ASP A 51 -4.05 -2.93 12.22
CA ASP A 51 -4.05 -3.72 13.45
C ASP A 51 -5.46 -3.86 14.03
N ASP A 52 -5.57 -4.59 15.15
CA ASP A 52 -6.84 -4.90 15.82
C ASP A 52 -7.48 -3.68 16.53
N THR A 53 -6.90 -2.49 16.48
CA THR A 53 -7.46 -1.28 17.11
C THR A 53 -8.57 -0.65 16.29
N VAL A 54 -8.71 -1.03 15.03
CA VAL A 54 -9.74 -0.58 14.10
C VAL A 54 -10.36 -1.76 13.35
N SER A 55 -11.55 -1.56 12.80
CA SER A 55 -12.20 -2.56 11.95
C SER A 55 -11.97 -2.25 10.48
N PRO A 56 -11.34 -3.14 9.70
CA PRO A 56 -11.21 -2.97 8.27
C PRO A 56 -12.59 -2.99 7.58
N LEU A 57 -12.76 -2.16 6.57
CA LEU A 57 -13.98 -2.12 5.80
C LEU A 57 -13.92 -3.08 4.61
N GLN A 58 -14.97 -3.83 4.41
CA GLN A 58 -15.16 -4.61 3.20
C GLN A 58 -15.55 -3.70 2.04
N LEU A 59 -15.02 -4.00 0.86
CA LEU A 59 -15.44 -3.40 -0.41
C LEU A 59 -16.20 -4.44 -1.21
N ASP A 60 -17.45 -4.18 -1.52
CA ASP A 60 -18.36 -5.11 -2.23
C ASP A 60 -18.41 -6.50 -1.56
N GLY A 61 -18.31 -6.55 -0.23
CA GLY A 61 -18.30 -7.78 0.55
C GLY A 61 -16.93 -8.49 0.62
N VAL A 62 -15.88 -7.89 0.09
CA VAL A 62 -14.51 -8.43 0.10
C VAL A 62 -13.69 -7.75 1.20
N GLU A 63 -13.09 -8.56 2.09
CA GLU A 63 -12.19 -8.05 3.15
C GLU A 63 -10.79 -7.77 2.61
N PRO A 64 -10.09 -6.73 3.13
CA PRO A 64 -8.70 -6.50 2.80
C PRO A 64 -7.81 -7.57 3.46
N SER A 65 -7.15 -8.36 2.63
CA SER A 65 -6.21 -9.37 3.07
C SER A 65 -5.14 -9.59 1.99
N GLU A 66 -4.02 -10.21 2.37
CA GLU A 66 -2.99 -10.61 1.42
C GLU A 66 -3.56 -11.44 0.27
N LYS A 67 -4.46 -12.37 0.58
CA LYS A 67 -5.10 -13.25 -0.41
C LYS A 67 -5.95 -12.43 -1.40
N THR A 68 -6.83 -11.56 -0.90
CA THR A 68 -7.77 -10.80 -1.74
C THR A 68 -7.07 -9.68 -2.52
N VAL A 69 -5.93 -9.22 -2.06
CA VAL A 69 -5.03 -8.34 -2.83
C VAL A 69 -4.32 -9.13 -3.93
N LYS A 70 -3.78 -10.32 -3.64
CA LYS A 70 -3.10 -11.17 -4.63
C LYS A 70 -4.01 -11.64 -5.75
N ASP A 71 -5.24 -12.02 -5.45
CA ASP A 71 -6.19 -12.49 -6.46
C ASP A 71 -6.96 -11.35 -7.16
N GLY A 72 -6.74 -10.10 -6.74
CA GLY A 72 -7.33 -8.91 -7.34
C GLY A 72 -8.78 -8.64 -6.95
N SER A 73 -9.37 -9.40 -6.03
CA SER A 73 -10.75 -9.23 -5.60
C SER A 73 -10.95 -7.99 -4.71
N TYR A 74 -9.93 -7.58 -3.94
CA TYR A 74 -9.95 -6.32 -3.22
C TYR A 74 -9.45 -5.19 -4.13
N THR A 75 -10.34 -4.33 -4.58
CA THR A 75 -10.09 -3.37 -5.66
C THR A 75 -9.28 -2.15 -5.28
N LEU A 76 -9.29 -1.73 -3.99
CA LEU A 76 -8.45 -0.64 -3.48
C LEU A 76 -7.02 -1.14 -3.22
N GLN A 77 -6.29 -1.41 -4.26
CA GLN A 77 -4.90 -1.85 -4.21
C GLN A 77 -4.06 -1.14 -5.27
N ARG A 78 -2.78 -0.98 -4.98
CA ARG A 78 -1.82 -0.44 -5.92
C ARG A 78 -0.48 -1.17 -5.83
N PRO A 79 0.25 -1.33 -6.95
CA PRO A 79 1.60 -1.88 -6.91
C PRO A 79 2.60 -0.86 -6.36
N PHE A 80 3.64 -1.35 -5.69
CA PHE A 80 4.89 -0.60 -5.54
C PHE A 80 5.68 -0.73 -6.82
N VAL A 81 6.04 0.40 -7.41
CA VAL A 81 6.76 0.45 -8.68
C VAL A 81 8.15 1.02 -8.46
N MET A 82 9.17 0.31 -8.95
CA MET A 82 10.53 0.82 -9.07
C MET A 82 10.79 1.19 -10.52
N ALA A 83 11.43 2.34 -10.73
CA ALA A 83 11.75 2.85 -12.06
C ALA A 83 13.26 3.02 -12.23
N THR A 84 13.76 2.73 -13.42
CA THR A 84 15.11 3.02 -13.85
C THR A 84 15.10 3.86 -15.12
N ASN A 85 16.16 4.62 -15.36
CA ASN A 85 16.33 5.30 -16.64
C ASN A 85 16.87 4.28 -17.68
N GLY A 86 15.99 3.75 -18.51
CA GLY A 86 16.28 2.66 -19.45
C GLY A 86 16.13 1.27 -18.84
N LYS A 87 16.63 0.25 -19.54
CA LYS A 87 16.52 -1.15 -19.12
C LYS A 87 17.38 -1.48 -17.91
N ILE A 88 16.96 -2.43 -17.07
CA ILE A 88 17.75 -2.89 -15.91
C ILE A 88 19.11 -3.41 -16.35
N SER A 89 19.20 -4.13 -17.47
CA SER A 89 20.46 -4.64 -18.02
C SER A 89 21.47 -3.56 -18.46
N GLU A 90 21.02 -2.33 -18.63
CA GLU A 90 21.82 -1.17 -19.00
C GLU A 90 22.27 -0.36 -17.78
N GLN A 91 21.78 -0.69 -16.59
CA GLN A 91 22.14 -0.03 -15.35
C GLN A 91 23.50 -0.50 -14.81
N SER A 92 24.03 0.23 -13.82
CA SER A 92 25.24 -0.20 -13.14
C SER A 92 25.06 -1.58 -12.46
N LYS A 93 26.16 -2.30 -12.27
CA LYS A 93 26.15 -3.61 -11.58
C LYS A 93 25.52 -3.54 -10.19
N GLN A 94 25.70 -2.43 -9.48
CA GLN A 94 25.11 -2.21 -8.17
C GLN A 94 23.59 -2.10 -8.25
N VAL A 95 23.05 -1.37 -9.22
CA VAL A 95 21.61 -1.26 -9.45
C VAL A 95 21.01 -2.61 -9.84
N GLN A 96 21.66 -3.34 -10.75
CA GLN A 96 21.22 -4.69 -11.15
C GLN A 96 21.20 -5.63 -9.93
N ALA A 97 22.23 -5.62 -9.09
CA ALA A 97 22.30 -6.45 -7.88
C ALA A 97 21.16 -6.15 -6.88
N VAL A 98 20.72 -4.89 -6.75
CA VAL A 98 19.57 -4.52 -5.92
C VAL A 98 18.27 -5.12 -6.49
N PHE A 99 18.04 -5.01 -7.79
CA PHE A 99 16.88 -5.63 -8.43
C PHE A 99 16.89 -7.15 -8.33
N ASP A 100 18.04 -7.79 -8.55
CA ASP A 100 18.20 -9.23 -8.42
C ASP A 100 17.93 -9.70 -6.99
N PHE A 101 18.43 -8.95 -5.99
CA PHE A 101 18.17 -9.26 -4.59
C PHE A 101 16.67 -9.14 -4.24
N ILE A 102 16.02 -8.06 -4.66
CA ILE A 102 14.57 -7.85 -4.41
C ILE A 102 13.75 -8.98 -5.02
N ASN A 103 14.11 -9.45 -6.22
CA ASN A 103 13.41 -10.56 -6.89
C ASN A 103 13.84 -11.96 -6.39
N SER A 104 14.86 -12.07 -5.56
CA SER A 104 15.28 -13.33 -4.95
C SER A 104 14.30 -13.79 -3.86
N ASP A 105 14.32 -15.09 -3.52
CA ASP A 105 13.51 -15.63 -2.43
C ASP A 105 13.82 -14.96 -1.07
N ALA A 106 15.07 -14.54 -0.87
CA ALA A 106 15.47 -13.81 0.33
C ALA A 106 14.85 -12.40 0.38
N GLY A 107 14.88 -11.68 -0.72
CA GLY A 107 14.25 -10.37 -0.86
C GLY A 107 12.73 -10.45 -0.70
N GLN A 108 12.09 -11.41 -1.35
CA GLN A 108 10.64 -11.62 -1.25
C GLN A 108 10.19 -11.92 0.19
N LYS A 109 10.93 -12.75 0.93
CA LYS A 109 10.65 -13.01 2.35
C LYS A 109 10.76 -11.76 3.23
N ILE A 110 11.64 -10.83 2.90
CA ILE A 110 11.74 -9.55 3.62
C ILE A 110 10.50 -8.69 3.33
N ILE A 111 10.06 -8.63 2.08
CA ILE A 111 8.86 -7.89 1.67
C ILE A 111 7.63 -8.43 2.40
N GLU A 112 7.45 -9.75 2.44
CA GLU A 112 6.35 -10.40 3.16
C GLU A 112 6.41 -10.12 4.67
N LYS A 113 7.62 -10.15 5.25
CA LYS A 113 7.82 -9.90 6.68
C LYS A 113 7.40 -8.49 7.12
N VAL A 114 7.49 -7.51 6.25
CA VAL A 114 7.04 -6.13 6.52
C VAL A 114 5.56 -5.90 6.17
N GLY A 115 4.80 -6.97 5.85
CA GLY A 115 3.36 -6.90 5.61
C GLY A 115 2.97 -6.49 4.19
N LEU A 116 3.92 -6.45 3.27
CA LEU A 116 3.64 -6.16 1.87
C LEU A 116 3.31 -7.43 1.08
N VAL A 117 2.45 -7.31 0.10
CA VAL A 117 2.01 -8.42 -0.74
C VAL A 117 2.97 -8.60 -1.91
N THR A 118 3.59 -9.77 -2.00
CA THR A 118 4.47 -10.12 -3.13
C THR A 118 3.66 -10.51 -4.37
N PRO A 119 4.12 -10.17 -5.60
CA PRO A 119 3.44 -10.57 -6.82
C PRO A 119 3.43 -12.11 -6.96
N ASN A 120 2.42 -12.63 -7.62
CA ASN A 120 2.41 -14.04 -8.02
C ASN A 120 3.59 -14.28 -8.98
N LYS A 121 4.41 -15.31 -8.69
CA LYS A 121 5.48 -15.74 -9.60
C LYS A 121 4.91 -16.39 -10.85
#